data_1801fe311cf6c6c38805b564ec18618d
#
_entry.id   1801fe311cf6c6c38805b564ec18618d
#
_cell.length_a   1.000
_cell.length_b   1.000
_cell.length_c   1.000
_cell.angle_alpha   90.00
_cell.angle_beta   90.00
_cell.angle_gamma   90.00
#
_symmetry.space_group_name_H-M   'P 1'
#
loop_
_entity.id
_entity.type
_entity.pdbx_description
1 polymer ?
#
loop_
_entity_poly.entity_id
_entity_poly.type
_entity_poly.pdbx_seq_one_letter_code
_entity_poly.pdbx_strand_id
1 'polypeptide(L)'
;MIISLDKLNRKETDKIDLNFSQKIDSINYCENTYKITSPLNLKGKISRTNKGYYLDATVSFEILDNCARCLDEVKVPIEYAIEGFLVKDNFDEDAFEEYDAFIIDGDEVNLLDIIGQTLIFNAPAQVICKDDCEGLCQGCGANLNRETCACSQIA
;
A
#
# COMPACT_ATOMS: atom_id res chain seq x y z
N MET A 1 4.96 10.22 -8.76
CA MET A 1 3.64 9.88 -9.37
C MET A 1 2.63 10.99 -9.10
N ILE A 2 2.80 12.11 -9.79
CA ILE A 2 1.96 13.29 -9.62
C ILE A 2 1.09 13.47 -10.87
N ILE A 3 -0.21 13.64 -10.68
CA ILE A 3 -1.20 13.84 -11.73
C ILE A 3 -1.82 15.23 -11.57
N SER A 4 -1.90 15.98 -12.66
CA SER A 4 -2.61 17.26 -12.70
C SER A 4 -4.08 17.05 -13.06
N LEU A 5 -4.96 17.73 -12.31
CA LEU A 5 -6.39 17.74 -12.56
C LEU A 5 -6.83 18.87 -13.52
N ASP A 6 -5.90 19.61 -14.10
CA ASP A 6 -6.20 20.75 -14.96
C ASP A 6 -7.17 20.44 -16.10
N LYS A 7 -7.01 19.30 -16.76
CA LYS A 7 -7.90 18.88 -17.85
C LYS A 7 -9.34 18.64 -17.38
N LEU A 8 -9.50 18.12 -16.16
CA LEU A 8 -10.81 17.94 -15.54
C LEU A 8 -11.40 19.29 -15.11
N ASN A 9 -10.57 20.17 -14.57
CA ASN A 9 -10.99 21.52 -14.16
C ASN A 9 -11.47 22.34 -15.35
N ARG A 10 -10.78 22.27 -16.48
CA ARG A 10 -11.12 22.98 -17.71
C ARG A 10 -12.26 22.32 -18.49
N LYS A 11 -12.79 21.20 -18.00
CA LYS A 11 -13.85 20.42 -18.66
C LYS A 11 -13.45 19.91 -20.05
N GLU A 12 -12.16 19.75 -20.29
CA GLU A 12 -11.65 19.17 -21.55
C GLU A 12 -11.92 17.67 -21.65
N THR A 13 -12.00 17.00 -20.47
CA THR A 13 -12.34 15.60 -20.34
C THR A 13 -13.13 15.36 -19.07
N ASP A 14 -13.89 14.28 -19.01
CA ASP A 14 -14.64 13.89 -17.80
C ASP A 14 -13.87 12.87 -16.95
N LYS A 15 -12.80 12.29 -17.49
CA LYS A 15 -11.96 11.33 -16.80
C LYS A 15 -10.50 11.42 -17.23
N ILE A 16 -9.62 11.00 -16.36
CA ILE A 16 -8.20 10.78 -16.64
C ILE A 16 -7.92 9.31 -16.40
N ASP A 17 -7.47 8.61 -17.43
CA ASP A 17 -7.06 7.20 -17.29
C ASP A 17 -5.66 7.13 -16.66
N LEU A 18 -5.50 6.21 -15.71
CA LEU A 18 -4.26 5.96 -15.00
C LEU A 18 -3.71 4.59 -15.42
N ASN A 19 -2.47 4.57 -15.87
CA ASN A 19 -1.77 3.33 -16.18
C ASN A 19 -0.28 3.56 -15.97
N PHE A 20 0.19 3.27 -14.76
CA PHE A 20 1.57 3.48 -14.37
C PHE A 20 2.23 2.17 -14.01
N SER A 21 3.47 2.03 -14.42
CA SER A 21 4.38 0.99 -13.93
C SER A 21 5.69 1.68 -13.63
N GLN A 22 6.04 1.76 -12.37
CA GLN A 22 7.23 2.46 -11.93
C GLN A 22 8.02 1.63 -10.92
N LYS A 23 9.33 1.56 -11.12
CA LYS A 23 10.21 0.95 -10.14
C LYS A 23 10.48 1.95 -9.02
N ILE A 24 10.14 1.55 -7.80
CA ILE A 24 10.41 2.31 -6.59
C ILE A 24 11.04 1.39 -5.55
N ASP A 25 11.89 1.93 -4.69
CA ASP A 25 12.62 1.14 -3.71
C ASP A 25 11.84 0.98 -2.40
N SER A 26 11.08 2.00 -2.02
CA SER A 26 10.29 1.98 -0.79
C SER A 26 9.13 2.94 -0.82
N ILE A 27 8.13 2.66 0.02
CA ILE A 27 7.04 3.58 0.33
C ILE A 27 7.16 3.93 1.81
N ASN A 28 7.24 5.22 2.10
CA ASN A 28 7.27 5.73 3.46
C ASN A 28 5.96 6.46 3.74
N TYR A 29 5.30 6.09 4.83
CA TYR A 29 4.12 6.79 5.30
C TYR A 29 4.07 6.76 6.83
N CYS A 30 3.98 7.93 7.43
CA CYS A 30 4.11 8.11 8.88
C CYS A 30 5.42 7.48 9.37
N GLU A 31 5.36 6.60 10.34
CA GLU A 31 6.53 5.90 10.90
C GLU A 31 6.84 4.57 10.20
N ASN A 32 6.04 4.20 9.20
CA ASN A 32 6.20 2.94 8.50
C ASN A 32 6.99 3.11 7.21
N THR A 33 7.88 2.16 6.97
CA THR A 33 8.64 2.05 5.72
C THR A 33 8.44 0.66 5.16
N TYR A 34 7.93 0.59 3.92
CA TYR A 34 7.72 -0.65 3.20
C TYR A 34 8.73 -0.75 2.06
N LYS A 35 9.58 -1.77 2.09
CA LYS A 35 10.50 -2.06 0.98
C LYS A 35 9.75 -2.69 -0.16
N ILE A 36 9.96 -2.18 -1.37
CA ILE A 36 9.28 -2.66 -2.58
C ILE A 36 10.29 -3.44 -3.42
N THR A 37 9.93 -4.66 -3.79
CA THR A 37 10.82 -5.57 -4.52
C THR A 37 10.41 -5.81 -5.98
N SER A 38 9.24 -5.31 -6.39
CA SER A 38 8.75 -5.37 -7.75
C SER A 38 8.37 -3.98 -8.26
N PRO A 39 8.17 -3.80 -9.58
CA PRO A 39 7.56 -2.56 -10.07
C PRO A 39 6.18 -2.35 -9.45
N LEU A 40 5.89 -1.11 -9.08
CA LEU A 40 4.56 -0.72 -8.63
C LEU A 40 3.70 -0.45 -9.87
N ASN A 41 2.60 -1.18 -10.00
CA ASN A 41 1.64 -1.02 -11.08
C ASN A 41 0.37 -0.41 -10.53
N LEU A 42 -0.11 0.63 -11.20
CA LEU A 42 -1.37 1.28 -10.85
C LEU A 42 -2.19 1.47 -12.11
N LYS A 43 -3.42 0.98 -12.09
CA LYS A 43 -4.37 1.10 -13.19
C LYS A 43 -5.70 1.58 -12.66
N GLY A 44 -6.30 2.54 -13.34
CA GLY A 44 -7.59 3.06 -12.95
C GLY A 44 -7.91 4.37 -13.65
N LYS A 45 -8.70 5.18 -12.98
CA LYS A 45 -9.13 6.47 -13.51
C LYS A 45 -9.48 7.45 -12.39
N ILE A 46 -9.39 8.73 -12.72
CA ILE A 46 -9.96 9.82 -11.94
C ILE A 46 -11.10 10.38 -12.76
N SER A 47 -12.30 10.42 -12.19
CA SER A 47 -13.50 10.91 -12.86
C SER A 47 -14.03 12.14 -12.16
N ARG A 48 -14.63 13.06 -12.93
CA ARG A 48 -15.37 14.19 -12.37
C ARG A 48 -16.80 13.75 -12.06
N THR A 49 -17.25 14.05 -10.84
CA THR A 49 -18.59 13.75 -10.35
C THR A 49 -19.29 15.00 -9.84
N ASN A 50 -20.55 14.87 -9.44
CA ASN A 50 -21.31 15.96 -8.81
C ASN A 50 -20.69 16.45 -7.50
N LYS A 51 -19.97 15.55 -6.79
CA LYS A 51 -19.33 15.83 -5.48
C LYS A 51 -17.88 16.20 -5.59
N GLY A 52 -17.31 16.22 -6.79
CA GLY A 52 -15.89 16.48 -7.02
C GLY A 52 -15.22 15.39 -7.83
N TYR A 53 -13.93 15.13 -7.56
CA TYR A 53 -13.15 14.13 -8.28
C TYR A 53 -13.15 12.81 -7.52
N TYR A 54 -13.36 11.73 -8.24
CA TYR A 54 -13.37 10.38 -7.69
C TYR A 54 -12.25 9.55 -8.28
N LEU A 55 -11.44 8.96 -7.41
CA LEU A 55 -10.36 8.04 -7.76
C LEU A 55 -10.87 6.61 -7.65
N ASP A 56 -10.71 5.85 -8.72
CA ASP A 56 -10.99 4.43 -8.78
C ASP A 56 -9.79 3.75 -9.45
N ALA A 57 -8.98 3.08 -8.68
CA ALA A 57 -7.75 2.47 -9.16
C ALA A 57 -7.44 1.17 -8.43
N THR A 58 -6.66 0.32 -9.09
CA THR A 58 -6.09 -0.88 -8.48
C THR A 58 -4.58 -0.76 -8.51
N VAL A 59 -3.95 -1.01 -7.37
CA VAL A 59 -2.50 -1.02 -7.24
C VAL A 59 -2.01 -2.43 -6.95
N SER A 60 -0.89 -2.80 -7.55
CA SER A 60 -0.22 -4.07 -7.31
C SER A 60 1.29 -3.91 -7.27
N PHE A 61 1.91 -4.55 -6.31
CA PHE A 61 3.36 -4.58 -6.12
C PHE A 61 3.70 -5.67 -5.12
N GLU A 62 4.99 -5.82 -4.83
CA GLU A 62 5.49 -6.80 -3.87
C GLU A 62 6.32 -6.09 -2.82
N ILE A 63 6.04 -6.36 -1.56
CA ILE A 63 6.83 -5.85 -0.44
C ILE A 63 7.75 -6.93 0.11
N LEU A 64 8.85 -6.50 0.73
CA LEU A 64 9.72 -7.36 1.50
C LEU A 64 9.45 -7.15 2.98
N ASP A 65 9.13 -8.23 3.67
CA ASP A 65 8.89 -8.23 5.11
C ASP A 65 9.60 -9.42 5.75
N ASN A 66 9.63 -9.47 7.05
CA ASN A 66 10.23 -10.56 7.79
C ASN A 66 9.17 -11.49 8.37
N CYS A 67 9.42 -12.80 8.26
CA CYS A 67 8.56 -13.79 8.89
C CYS A 67 8.45 -13.50 10.41
N ALA A 68 7.23 -13.45 10.91
CA ALA A 68 6.97 -13.20 12.34
C ALA A 68 7.50 -14.31 13.26
N ARG A 69 7.79 -15.51 12.72
CA ARG A 69 8.27 -16.66 13.47
C ARG A 69 9.77 -16.86 13.36
N CYS A 70 10.31 -16.93 12.15
CA CYS A 70 11.74 -17.25 11.94
C CYS A 70 12.59 -16.04 11.52
N LEU A 71 12.00 -14.89 11.30
CA LEU A 71 12.61 -13.64 10.89
C LEU A 71 13.25 -13.66 9.48
N ASP A 72 13.06 -14.71 8.71
CA ASP A 72 13.53 -14.75 7.32
C ASP A 72 12.79 -13.73 6.46
N GLU A 73 13.45 -13.21 5.45
CA GLU A 73 12.84 -12.30 4.48
C GLU A 73 11.81 -13.03 3.64
N VAL A 74 10.63 -12.41 3.51
CA VAL A 74 9.52 -12.93 2.73
C VAL A 74 9.04 -11.86 1.76
N LYS A 75 8.87 -12.23 0.50
CA LYS A 75 8.25 -11.38 -0.51
C LYS A 75 6.75 -11.58 -0.47
N VAL A 76 6.02 -10.49 -0.24
CA VAL A 76 4.56 -10.52 -0.08
C VAL A 76 3.91 -9.76 -1.22
N PRO A 77 3.12 -10.44 -2.08
CA PRO A 77 2.37 -9.75 -3.12
C PRO A 77 1.24 -8.94 -2.49
N ILE A 78 1.13 -7.68 -2.90
CA ILE A 78 0.11 -6.74 -2.45
C ILE A 78 -0.71 -6.33 -3.66
N GLU A 79 -2.02 -6.49 -3.57
CA GLU A 79 -2.95 -5.99 -4.57
C GLU A 79 -4.23 -5.55 -3.87
N TYR A 80 -4.65 -4.32 -4.11
CA TYR A 80 -5.89 -3.80 -3.56
C TYR A 80 -6.44 -2.66 -4.41
N ALA A 81 -7.74 -2.41 -4.24
CA ALA A 81 -8.41 -1.28 -4.87
C ALA A 81 -8.31 -0.02 -3.99
N ILE A 82 -8.14 1.12 -4.64
CA ILE A 82 -8.17 2.44 -4.02
C ILE A 82 -9.37 3.16 -4.60
N GLU A 83 -10.36 3.42 -3.78
CA GLU A 83 -11.59 4.10 -4.18
C GLU A 83 -11.88 5.23 -3.20
N GLY A 84 -12.13 6.43 -3.70
CA GLY A 84 -12.44 7.55 -2.83
C GLY A 84 -12.45 8.89 -3.55
N PHE A 85 -12.90 9.92 -2.84
CA PHE A 85 -12.92 11.28 -3.35
C PHE A 85 -11.61 12.00 -3.10
N LEU A 86 -11.20 12.79 -4.07
CA LEU A 86 -10.07 13.71 -3.95
C LEU A 86 -10.61 15.06 -3.49
N VAL A 87 -10.24 15.48 -2.29
CA VAL A 87 -10.79 16.66 -1.63
C VAL A 87 -9.70 17.63 -1.21
N LYS A 88 -10.05 18.89 -1.02
CA LYS A 88 -9.14 19.90 -0.48
C LYS A 88 -9.28 19.98 1.04
N ASP A 89 -8.31 20.57 1.73
CA ASP A 89 -8.25 20.65 3.20
C ASP A 89 -9.52 21.20 3.85
N ASN A 90 -10.25 22.06 3.16
CA ASN A 90 -11.46 22.70 3.68
C ASN A 90 -12.76 22.00 3.23
N PHE A 91 -12.69 20.70 2.93
CA PHE A 91 -13.87 19.94 2.52
C PHE A 91 -14.86 19.75 3.68
N ASP A 92 -16.13 19.57 3.33
CA ASP A 92 -17.19 19.25 4.29
C ASP A 92 -17.15 17.74 4.59
N GLU A 93 -16.67 17.38 5.77
CA GLU A 93 -16.53 15.98 6.19
C GLU A 93 -17.88 15.23 6.21
N ASP A 94 -18.95 15.91 6.60
CA ASP A 94 -20.29 15.31 6.66
C ASP A 94 -20.80 14.89 5.27
N ALA A 95 -20.41 15.62 4.23
CA ALA A 95 -20.79 15.29 2.85
C ALA A 95 -20.12 14.01 2.33
N PHE A 96 -19.05 13.54 2.97
CA PHE A 96 -18.26 12.38 2.55
C PHE A 96 -18.18 11.30 3.64
N GLU A 97 -19.07 11.32 4.63
CA GLU A 97 -19.05 10.39 5.76
C GLU A 97 -19.07 8.91 5.35
N GLU A 98 -19.74 8.59 4.25
CA GLU A 98 -19.85 7.22 3.75
C GLU A 98 -18.74 6.83 2.76
N TYR A 99 -17.78 7.73 2.48
CA TYR A 99 -16.77 7.53 1.44
C TYR A 99 -15.38 7.80 1.99
N ASP A 100 -14.40 7.13 1.41
CA ASP A 100 -13.01 7.51 1.64
C ASP A 100 -12.73 8.84 0.96
N ALA A 101 -11.99 9.71 1.64
CA ALA A 101 -11.59 11.00 1.13
C ALA A 101 -10.08 11.17 1.27
N PHE A 102 -9.43 11.55 0.16
CA PHE A 102 -8.00 11.81 0.12
C PHE A 102 -7.77 13.30 -0.08
N ILE A 103 -7.05 13.91 0.85
CA ILE A 103 -6.76 15.33 0.79
C ILE A 103 -5.65 15.58 -0.23
N ILE A 104 -5.90 16.48 -1.16
CA ILE A 104 -4.94 16.89 -2.18
C ILE A 104 -4.55 18.36 -2.01
N ASP A 105 -3.35 18.70 -2.46
CA ASP A 105 -2.86 20.07 -2.47
C ASP A 105 -3.06 20.68 -3.87
N GLY A 106 -3.87 21.76 -3.92
CA GLY A 106 -4.19 22.42 -5.18
C GLY A 106 -4.89 21.50 -6.18
N ASP A 107 -4.38 21.47 -7.39
CA ASP A 107 -4.93 20.67 -8.49
C ASP A 107 -4.02 19.50 -8.87
N GLU A 108 -3.09 19.14 -8.00
CA GLU A 108 -2.18 18.01 -8.19
C GLU A 108 -2.48 16.88 -7.21
N VAL A 109 -2.44 15.66 -7.70
CA VAL A 109 -2.63 14.44 -6.92
C VAL A 109 -1.32 13.68 -6.85
N ASN A 110 -0.80 13.48 -5.65
CA ASN A 110 0.35 12.60 -5.43
C ASN A 110 -0.16 11.18 -5.12
N LEU A 111 -0.11 10.31 -6.11
CA LEU A 111 -0.60 8.94 -5.99
C LEU A 111 0.21 8.10 -4.99
N LEU A 112 1.51 8.38 -4.83
CA LEU A 112 2.33 7.67 -3.85
C LEU A 112 1.89 7.96 -2.41
N ASP A 113 1.46 9.17 -2.11
CA ASP A 113 0.93 9.51 -0.80
C ASP A 113 -0.36 8.75 -0.51
N ILE A 114 -1.25 8.68 -1.49
CA ILE A 114 -2.51 7.93 -1.37
C ILE A 114 -2.23 6.44 -1.18
N ILE A 115 -1.30 5.88 -1.96
CA ILE A 115 -0.89 4.48 -1.80
C ILE A 115 -0.32 4.24 -0.40
N GLY A 116 0.51 5.14 0.10
CA GLY A 116 1.05 5.05 1.46
C GLY A 116 -0.04 5.04 2.53
N GLN A 117 -1.01 5.94 2.42
CA GLN A 117 -2.15 6.02 3.35
C GLN A 117 -2.98 4.73 3.37
N THR A 118 -3.24 4.18 2.20
CA THR A 118 -4.09 2.99 2.05
C THR A 118 -3.34 1.69 2.34
N LEU A 119 -2.04 1.65 2.13
CA LEU A 119 -1.21 0.48 2.37
C LEU A 119 -1.23 0.02 3.83
N ILE A 120 -1.29 0.96 4.78
CA ILE A 120 -1.35 0.64 6.21
C ILE A 120 -2.52 -0.30 6.53
N PHE A 121 -3.65 -0.11 5.86
CA PHE A 121 -4.85 -0.93 6.08
C PHE A 121 -4.88 -2.20 5.24
N ASN A 122 -4.08 -2.27 4.18
CA ASN A 122 -4.08 -3.39 3.24
C ASN A 122 -2.84 -4.29 3.35
N ALA A 123 -1.80 -3.83 4.01
CA ALA A 123 -0.65 -4.66 4.32
C ALA A 123 -1.00 -5.68 5.40
N PRO A 124 -0.48 -6.93 5.30
CA PRO A 124 -0.74 -7.92 6.32
C PRO A 124 -0.12 -7.49 7.67
N ALA A 125 -0.84 -7.68 8.76
CA ALA A 125 -0.35 -7.37 10.10
C ALA A 125 0.81 -8.29 10.52
N GLN A 126 0.77 -9.53 10.05
CA GLN A 126 1.83 -10.52 10.26
C GLN A 126 2.10 -11.29 8.97
N VAL A 127 3.36 -11.55 8.72
CA VAL A 127 3.83 -12.33 7.59
C VAL A 127 4.48 -13.60 8.11
N ILE A 128 4.17 -14.73 7.53
CA ILE A 128 4.74 -16.04 7.84
C ILE A 128 5.31 -16.60 6.55
N CYS A 129 6.57 -17.08 6.58
CA CYS A 129 7.24 -17.60 5.37
C CYS A 129 6.55 -18.85 4.80
N LYS A 130 5.94 -19.66 5.64
CA LYS A 130 5.16 -20.85 5.29
C LYS A 130 4.24 -21.22 6.46
N ASP A 131 3.19 -21.94 6.16
CA ASP A 131 2.17 -22.31 7.17
C ASP A 131 2.73 -23.14 8.32
N ASP A 132 3.69 -24.02 8.02
CA ASP A 132 4.35 -24.90 8.98
C ASP A 132 5.68 -24.34 9.51
N CYS A 133 5.87 -23.02 9.48
CA CYS A 133 7.08 -22.38 10.00
C CYS A 133 7.28 -22.71 11.48
N GLU A 134 8.40 -23.34 11.79
CA GLU A 134 8.77 -23.73 13.16
C GLU A 134 9.36 -22.60 14.00
N GLY A 135 9.73 -21.50 13.35
CA GLY A 135 10.24 -20.31 14.02
C GLY A 135 11.68 -20.42 14.47
N LEU A 136 12.04 -19.59 15.45
CA LEU A 136 13.34 -19.59 16.08
C LEU A 136 13.26 -20.23 17.46
N CYS A 137 14.33 -20.93 17.85
CA CYS A 137 14.46 -21.40 19.22
C CYS A 137 14.56 -20.24 20.19
N GLN A 138 13.71 -20.23 21.22
CA GLN A 138 13.69 -19.18 22.22
C GLN A 138 14.94 -19.19 23.13
N GLY A 139 15.66 -20.31 23.18
CA GLY A 139 16.87 -20.43 23.99
C GLY A 139 18.13 -19.96 23.27
N CYS A 140 18.36 -20.42 22.03
CA CYS A 140 19.61 -20.14 21.30
C CYS A 140 19.43 -19.34 20.01
N GLY A 141 18.20 -19.09 19.58
CA GLY A 141 17.92 -18.34 18.34
C GLY A 141 18.11 -19.12 17.04
N ALA A 142 18.31 -20.44 17.11
CA ALA A 142 18.45 -21.27 15.92
C ALA A 142 17.16 -21.30 15.10
N ASN A 143 17.29 -21.24 13.78
CA ASN A 143 16.12 -21.34 12.89
C ASN A 143 15.72 -22.81 12.76
N LEU A 144 14.63 -23.17 13.40
CA LEU A 144 14.14 -24.55 13.49
C LEU A 144 13.63 -25.12 12.16
N ASN A 145 13.47 -24.30 11.12
CA ASN A 145 13.15 -24.76 9.77
C ASN A 145 14.40 -25.34 9.05
N ARG A 146 15.59 -24.95 9.46
CA ARG A 146 16.86 -25.27 8.80
C ARG A 146 17.75 -26.16 9.61
N GLU A 147 17.68 -26.07 10.93
CA GLU A 147 18.61 -26.76 11.83
C GLU A 147 17.89 -27.26 13.08
N THR A 148 18.48 -28.25 13.71
CA THR A 148 18.02 -28.79 14.99
C THR A 148 18.69 -28.05 16.12
N CYS A 149 17.89 -27.56 17.07
CA CYS A 149 18.38 -26.85 18.23
C CYS A 149 18.85 -27.83 19.32
N ALA A 150 20.03 -27.57 19.88
CA ALA A 150 20.55 -28.33 21.00
C ALA A 150 19.73 -28.12 22.29
N CYS A 151 19.05 -26.98 22.43
CA CYS A 151 18.20 -26.69 23.58
C CYS A 151 16.99 -27.61 23.70
N SER A 152 16.45 -28.09 22.60
CA SER A 152 15.29 -28.99 22.58
C SER A 152 15.57 -30.36 23.17
N GLN A 153 16.84 -30.72 23.32
CA GLN A 153 17.28 -31.98 23.91
C GLN A 153 17.43 -31.92 25.44
N ILE A 154 17.23 -30.75 26.01
CA ILE A 154 17.41 -30.48 27.46
C ILE A 154 16.04 -30.35 28.14
N ALA A 155 15.04 -30.96 27.63
CA ALA A 155 13.70 -30.89 28.23
C ALA A 155 13.58 -31.75 29.48
#